data_a53ec353f24542cc9f59efc1812ffc9e
#
_entry.id   a53ec353f24542cc9f59efc1812ffc9e
#
_cell.length_a   1.000
_cell.length_b   1.000
_cell.length_c   1.000
_cell.angle_alpha   90.00
_cell.angle_beta   90.00
_cell.angle_gamma   90.00
#
_symmetry.space_group_name_H-M   'P 1'
#
loop_
_entity.id
_entity.type
_entity.pdbx_description
1 polymer ?
#
loop_
_entity_poly.entity_id
_entity_poly.type
_entity_poly.pdbx_seq_one_letter_code
_entity_poly.pdbx_strand_id
1 'polypeptide(L)'
;MKNIFLLFGSFFLTAFFAASQSIYNIEYNFFLANDSTTYRAFLIRFDDGSGLLRVRYTDSQTNDDIVKEMDIEELTPLENSRLPDSNFLLLKATNPRTIVGDAKKNFTPPIFSFRHNPATDYFEPEAISLSDIKFSMPQRTYFAARLMERAALNKDFVLQFFSEDEEFYTNLFINKTKGLTPLEKNIKFYLLVVADTLDKEIGTSCSKDVRRTIETFTALTNFLGIKIFTKTICGAMYSKKNVQDAISALRPSANDIVVFYYSGHGFRLPEQPRRFPFIKLKTLHKSRKDVLDNSLNMEDIFLSITKKGARFNLVLSDCCINDIFSSNATGTKPGKTKGSGVEWSEDNLRTLFLNKTPMSLLATAASTGQKATSNNDFGGFFSYYFKTSMENYSSKLRTNGTWDVIMQDAQKQTIFKAKHTYCEKPYIPENICQQNPDYKIVFGR
;
A
#
# COMPACT_ATOMS: atom_id res chain seq x y z
N MET A 1 36.26 -26.91 62.59
CA MET A 1 35.74 -27.48 61.32
C MET A 1 34.31 -27.05 61.18
N LYS A 2 34.04 -25.99 60.39
CA LYS A 2 32.71 -25.43 60.15
C LYS A 2 32.33 -25.81 58.71
N ASN A 3 31.30 -26.63 58.59
CA ASN A 3 30.71 -26.98 57.27
C ASN A 3 29.85 -25.82 56.79
N ILE A 4 30.21 -25.29 55.61
CA ILE A 4 29.42 -24.32 54.85
C ILE A 4 28.61 -25.13 53.84
N PHE A 5 27.29 -25.18 54.02
CA PHE A 5 26.34 -25.68 53.05
C PHE A 5 26.09 -24.56 52.02
N LEU A 6 26.54 -24.78 50.80
CA LEU A 6 26.18 -23.97 49.64
C LEU A 6 24.85 -24.48 49.11
N LEU A 7 23.79 -23.67 49.32
CA LEU A 7 22.49 -23.84 48.67
C LEU A 7 22.60 -23.28 47.23
N PHE A 8 22.67 -24.17 46.26
CA PHE A 8 22.43 -23.82 44.85
C PHE A 8 20.93 -23.62 44.64
N GLY A 9 20.49 -22.37 44.64
CA GLY A 9 19.16 -21.99 44.20
C GLY A 9 19.09 -22.12 42.69
N SER A 10 18.44 -23.15 42.18
CA SER A 10 18.04 -23.24 40.77
C SER A 10 16.98 -22.20 40.49
N PHE A 11 17.38 -21.10 39.90
CA PHE A 11 16.46 -20.19 39.26
C PHE A 11 15.92 -20.88 37.99
N PHE A 12 14.75 -21.50 38.11
CA PHE A 12 13.94 -21.80 36.93
C PHE A 12 13.52 -20.49 36.30
N LEU A 13 14.24 -20.04 35.28
CA LEU A 13 13.72 -19.08 34.33
C LEU A 13 12.57 -19.77 33.58
N THR A 14 11.36 -19.64 34.08
CA THR A 14 10.17 -19.84 33.24
C THR A 14 10.22 -18.73 32.20
N ALA A 15 10.70 -19.06 31.00
CA ALA A 15 10.48 -18.26 29.85
C ALA A 15 8.94 -18.19 29.67
N PHE A 16 8.35 -17.09 30.10
CA PHE A 16 7.02 -16.72 29.64
C PHE A 16 7.17 -16.53 28.13
N PHE A 17 6.77 -17.52 27.36
CA PHE A 17 6.47 -17.32 25.96
C PHE A 17 5.31 -16.34 25.96
N ALA A 18 5.62 -15.07 25.73
CA ALA A 18 4.60 -14.07 25.49
C ALA A 18 3.80 -14.56 24.27
N ALA A 19 2.51 -14.83 24.49
CA ALA A 19 1.59 -15.20 23.44
C ALA A 19 1.73 -14.16 22.32
N SER A 20 2.15 -14.59 21.12
CA SER A 20 2.42 -13.70 20.03
C SER A 20 1.24 -13.74 19.08
N GLN A 21 0.48 -12.64 19.00
CA GLN A 21 -0.60 -12.50 18.06
C GLN A 21 -0.02 -12.22 16.66
N SER A 22 -0.62 -12.79 15.63
CA SER A 22 -0.22 -12.52 14.24
C SER A 22 -1.30 -11.68 13.57
N ILE A 23 -0.89 -10.52 13.03
CA ILE A 23 -1.78 -9.61 12.31
C ILE A 23 -1.42 -9.64 10.84
N TYR A 24 -2.39 -9.94 10.00
CA TYR A 24 -2.25 -10.01 8.55
C TYR A 24 -3.08 -8.92 7.89
N ASN A 25 -2.49 -8.26 6.91
CA ASN A 25 -3.25 -7.47 5.96
C ASN A 25 -3.61 -8.37 4.77
N ILE A 26 -4.91 -8.53 4.52
CA ILE A 26 -5.43 -9.39 3.47
C ILE A 26 -6.14 -8.54 2.43
N GLU A 27 -5.81 -8.80 1.17
CA GLU A 27 -6.54 -8.30 0.03
C GLU A 27 -7.07 -9.50 -0.77
N TYR A 28 -8.36 -9.58 -0.98
CA TYR A 28 -8.94 -10.65 -1.78
C TYR A 28 -10.06 -10.13 -2.67
N ASN A 29 -10.22 -10.80 -3.81
CA ASN A 29 -11.27 -10.50 -4.77
C ASN A 29 -12.31 -11.61 -4.73
N PHE A 30 -13.56 -11.21 -4.65
CA PHE A 30 -14.69 -12.11 -4.81
C PHE A 30 -15.27 -11.91 -6.21
N PHE A 31 -15.24 -12.96 -7.04
CA PHE A 31 -15.86 -12.94 -8.35
C PHE A 31 -17.19 -13.66 -8.32
N LEU A 32 -18.28 -12.92 -8.24
CA LEU A 32 -19.62 -13.41 -8.52
C LEU A 32 -19.93 -13.07 -9.98
N ALA A 33 -20.01 -14.09 -10.83
CA ALA A 33 -20.47 -14.12 -12.23
C ALA A 33 -20.17 -12.89 -13.13
N ASN A 34 -20.40 -11.65 -12.71
CA ASN A 34 -20.15 -10.41 -13.46
C ASN A 34 -19.67 -9.24 -12.58
N ASP A 35 -19.44 -9.45 -11.29
CA ASP A 35 -19.05 -8.41 -10.35
C ASP A 35 -17.77 -8.84 -9.63
N SER A 36 -16.69 -8.08 -9.83
CA SER A 36 -15.43 -8.28 -9.12
C SER A 36 -15.28 -7.21 -8.05
N THR A 37 -15.52 -7.58 -6.81
CA THR A 37 -15.29 -6.68 -5.67
C THR A 37 -13.99 -7.04 -4.99
N THR A 38 -13.10 -6.07 -4.80
CA THR A 38 -11.90 -6.24 -3.99
C THR A 38 -12.22 -5.88 -2.55
N TYR A 39 -11.99 -6.84 -1.69
CA TYR A 39 -12.14 -6.68 -0.25
C TYR A 39 -10.78 -6.47 0.38
N ARG A 40 -10.71 -5.53 1.31
CA ARG A 40 -9.56 -5.34 2.20
C ARG A 40 -9.95 -5.78 3.58
N ALA A 41 -9.08 -6.56 4.20
CA ALA A 41 -9.35 -7.09 5.51
C ALA A 41 -8.10 -7.06 6.39
N PHE A 42 -8.33 -6.92 7.69
CA PHE A 42 -7.36 -7.27 8.71
C PHE A 42 -7.75 -8.60 9.32
N LEU A 43 -6.84 -9.55 9.27
CA LEU A 43 -6.96 -10.83 9.94
C LEU A 43 -6.03 -10.82 11.14
N ILE A 44 -6.58 -11.12 12.29
CA ILE A 44 -5.83 -11.36 13.51
C ILE A 44 -5.97 -12.82 13.86
N ARG A 45 -4.85 -13.50 13.99
CA ARG A 45 -4.77 -14.87 14.45
C ARG A 45 -4.20 -14.89 15.86
N PHE A 46 -4.91 -15.51 16.78
CA PHE A 46 -4.45 -15.76 18.14
C PHE A 46 -3.70 -17.10 18.22
N ASP A 47 -2.89 -17.26 19.26
CA ASP A 47 -2.09 -18.48 19.45
C ASP A 47 -2.92 -19.73 19.70
N ASP A 48 -4.17 -19.56 20.12
CA ASP A 48 -5.13 -20.65 20.32
C ASP A 48 -5.82 -21.12 19.02
N GLY A 49 -5.41 -20.58 17.87
CA GLY A 49 -6.00 -20.90 16.56
C GLY A 49 -7.31 -20.16 16.27
N SER A 50 -7.84 -19.43 17.22
CA SER A 50 -8.96 -18.51 16.97
C SER A 50 -8.48 -17.19 16.36
N GLY A 51 -9.39 -16.35 15.90
CA GLY A 51 -9.03 -15.05 15.38
C GLY A 51 -10.22 -14.20 15.00
N LEU A 52 -9.93 -13.02 14.44
CA LEU A 52 -10.92 -12.07 13.94
C LEU A 52 -10.56 -11.62 12.54
N LEU A 53 -11.55 -11.50 11.68
CA LEU A 53 -11.44 -10.94 10.35
C LEU A 53 -12.35 -9.72 10.26
N ARG A 54 -11.79 -8.55 10.02
CA ARG A 54 -12.55 -7.33 9.74
C ARG A 54 -12.40 -6.93 8.29
N VAL A 55 -13.51 -6.95 7.55
CA VAL A 55 -13.56 -6.67 6.11
C VAL A 55 -14.23 -5.33 5.87
N ARG A 56 -13.60 -4.48 5.06
CA ARG A 56 -14.18 -3.23 4.58
C ARG A 56 -14.37 -3.28 3.07
N TYR A 57 -15.53 -2.87 2.61
CA TYR A 57 -15.83 -2.72 1.18
C TYR A 57 -16.91 -1.66 0.97
N THR A 58 -17.05 -1.20 -0.27
CA THR A 58 -18.16 -0.34 -0.64
C THR A 58 -19.20 -1.16 -1.37
N ASP A 59 -20.44 -1.12 -0.92
CA ASP A 59 -21.55 -1.75 -1.63
C ASP A 59 -21.74 -1.08 -3.00
N SER A 60 -21.74 -1.89 -4.06
CA SER A 60 -21.82 -1.38 -5.43
C SER A 60 -23.20 -0.83 -5.81
N GLN A 61 -24.24 -1.16 -5.05
CA GLN A 61 -25.60 -0.74 -5.31
C GLN A 61 -25.97 0.53 -4.53
N THR A 62 -25.62 0.58 -3.24
CA THR A 62 -25.96 1.73 -2.39
C THR A 62 -24.83 2.76 -2.32
N ASN A 63 -23.62 2.41 -2.73
CA ASN A 63 -22.39 3.19 -2.59
C ASN A 63 -22.02 3.50 -1.12
N ASP A 64 -22.56 2.74 -0.19
CA ASP A 64 -22.27 2.86 1.23
C ASP A 64 -21.01 2.08 1.61
N ASP A 65 -20.26 2.60 2.58
CA ASP A 65 -19.14 1.87 3.17
C ASP A 65 -19.68 0.85 4.18
N ILE A 66 -19.29 -0.38 3.99
CA ILE A 66 -19.69 -1.52 4.83
C ILE A 66 -18.47 -2.04 5.57
N VAL A 67 -18.62 -2.25 6.87
CA VAL A 67 -17.65 -2.96 7.69
C VAL A 67 -18.30 -4.19 8.27
N LYS A 68 -17.70 -5.35 7.98
CA LYS A 68 -18.09 -6.62 8.58
C LYS A 68 -16.98 -7.19 9.42
N GLU A 69 -17.34 -7.82 10.51
CA GLU A 69 -16.45 -8.57 11.37
C GLU A 69 -16.89 -10.03 11.43
N MET A 70 -15.93 -10.93 11.45
CA MET A 70 -16.17 -12.37 11.50
C MET A 70 -15.19 -13.01 12.48
N ASP A 71 -15.62 -14.07 13.13
CA ASP A 71 -14.72 -14.92 13.87
C ASP A 71 -13.93 -15.80 12.92
N ILE A 72 -12.71 -16.13 13.27
CA ILE A 72 -11.82 -17.00 12.50
C ILE A 72 -11.55 -18.26 13.30
N GLU A 73 -11.68 -19.38 12.61
CA GLU A 73 -11.30 -20.71 13.07
C GLU A 73 -10.19 -21.24 12.17
N GLU A 74 -9.09 -21.69 12.76
CA GLU A 74 -8.09 -22.45 12.04
C GLU A 74 -8.57 -23.87 11.84
N LEU A 75 -8.63 -24.32 10.59
CA LEU A 75 -9.02 -25.67 10.27
C LEU A 75 -7.77 -26.56 10.23
N THR A 76 -7.78 -27.61 11.01
CA THR A 76 -6.75 -28.64 10.93
C THR A 76 -7.00 -29.48 9.68
N PRO A 77 -6.02 -29.67 8.79
CA PRO A 77 -6.16 -30.61 7.69
C PRO A 77 -6.49 -32.01 8.23
N LEU A 78 -7.45 -32.69 7.60
CA LEU A 78 -7.74 -34.08 7.95
C LEU A 78 -6.47 -34.93 7.81
N GLU A 79 -6.26 -35.91 8.69
CA GLU A 79 -5.06 -36.78 8.77
C GLU A 79 -4.66 -37.45 7.44
N ASN A 80 -5.59 -37.54 6.50
CA ASN A 80 -5.38 -38.11 5.16
C ASN A 80 -5.09 -37.08 4.08
N SER A 81 -5.08 -35.77 4.40
CA SER A 81 -4.72 -34.75 3.43
C SER A 81 -3.21 -34.69 3.30
N ARG A 82 -2.71 -34.64 2.05
CA ARG A 82 -1.28 -34.47 1.74
C ARG A 82 -0.79 -33.02 2.02
N LEU A 83 -1.30 -32.39 3.05
CA LEU A 83 -0.93 -31.01 3.43
C LEU A 83 -0.10 -31.07 4.72
N PRO A 84 1.16 -31.21 4.64
CA PRO A 84 1.95 -31.45 5.82
C PRO A 84 3.07 -30.45 5.95
N ASP A 85 2.83 -29.20 6.16
CA ASP A 85 3.94 -28.44 6.69
C ASP A 85 3.44 -27.25 7.52
N SER A 86 4.27 -26.83 8.47
CA SER A 86 4.06 -25.71 9.37
C SER A 86 3.91 -24.35 8.65
N ASN A 87 4.08 -24.32 7.33
CA ASN A 87 3.99 -23.13 6.51
C ASN A 87 2.59 -22.95 5.88
N PHE A 88 1.69 -23.89 6.12
CA PHE A 88 0.34 -23.88 5.56
C PHE A 88 -0.66 -23.37 6.59
N LEU A 89 -1.56 -22.48 6.18
CA LEU A 89 -2.59 -21.90 7.01
C LEU A 89 -3.95 -22.05 6.32
N LEU A 90 -4.88 -22.73 6.95
CA LEU A 90 -6.26 -22.87 6.50
C LEU A 90 -7.20 -22.24 7.52
N LEU A 91 -7.90 -21.20 7.11
CA LEU A 91 -8.74 -20.39 7.98
C LEU A 91 -10.17 -20.32 7.44
N LYS A 92 -11.15 -20.49 8.31
CA LYS A 92 -12.56 -20.33 8.01
C LYS A 92 -13.12 -19.14 8.79
N ALA A 93 -13.71 -18.18 8.07
CA ALA A 93 -14.47 -17.12 8.69
C ALA A 93 -15.90 -17.59 9.00
N THR A 94 -16.38 -17.26 10.20
CA THR A 94 -17.70 -17.63 10.72
C THR A 94 -18.39 -16.42 11.36
N ASN A 95 -19.65 -16.53 11.71
CA ASN A 95 -20.42 -15.54 12.48
C ASN A 95 -20.28 -14.08 11.95
N PRO A 96 -20.65 -13.80 10.69
CA PRO A 96 -20.54 -12.46 10.13
C PRO A 96 -21.44 -11.46 10.87
N ARG A 97 -20.84 -10.39 11.37
CA ARG A 97 -21.52 -9.25 12.02
C ARG A 97 -21.31 -8.00 11.17
N THR A 98 -22.34 -7.18 11.02
CA THR A 98 -22.21 -5.88 10.37
C THR A 98 -21.94 -4.83 11.45
N ILE A 99 -20.79 -4.16 11.37
CA ILE A 99 -20.38 -3.12 12.31
C ILE A 99 -20.78 -1.73 11.78
N VAL A 100 -20.62 -1.50 10.48
CA VAL A 100 -20.99 -0.24 9.84
C VAL A 100 -21.78 -0.53 8.57
N GLY A 101 -22.82 0.27 8.34
CA GLY A 101 -23.68 0.19 7.16
C GLY A 101 -24.78 -0.85 7.28
N ASP A 102 -25.70 -0.82 6.33
CA ASP A 102 -26.83 -1.77 6.24
C ASP A 102 -26.55 -2.79 5.13
N ALA A 103 -25.99 -3.92 5.51
CA ALA A 103 -25.70 -4.98 4.57
C ALA A 103 -26.94 -5.84 4.33
N LYS A 104 -27.79 -5.46 3.39
CA LYS A 104 -28.96 -6.25 2.97
C LYS A 104 -28.61 -7.53 2.21
N LYS A 105 -27.37 -7.69 1.78
CA LYS A 105 -26.90 -8.88 1.04
C LYS A 105 -26.34 -9.93 1.97
N ASN A 106 -26.70 -11.19 1.70
CA ASN A 106 -26.06 -12.34 2.31
C ASN A 106 -24.57 -12.34 1.93
N PHE A 107 -23.73 -12.10 2.91
CA PHE A 107 -22.29 -12.17 2.77
C PHE A 107 -21.87 -13.60 3.12
N THR A 108 -21.30 -14.32 2.15
CA THR A 108 -20.77 -15.66 2.41
C THR A 108 -19.41 -15.52 3.09
N PRO A 109 -19.24 -16.04 4.30
CA PRO A 109 -17.96 -15.98 4.99
C PRO A 109 -16.86 -16.69 4.17
N PRO A 110 -15.72 -16.07 3.97
CA PRO A 110 -14.65 -16.64 3.18
C PRO A 110 -13.91 -17.76 3.92
N ILE A 111 -13.32 -18.64 3.12
CA ILE A 111 -12.30 -19.57 3.58
C ILE A 111 -11.00 -19.19 2.90
N PHE A 112 -9.93 -19.15 3.66
CA PHE A 112 -8.61 -18.78 3.18
C PHE A 112 -7.66 -19.95 3.31
N SER A 113 -6.89 -20.22 2.26
CA SER A 113 -5.78 -21.15 2.30
C SER A 113 -4.52 -20.49 1.80
N PHE A 114 -3.50 -20.50 2.60
CA PHE A 114 -2.25 -19.81 2.32
C PHE A 114 -1.07 -20.74 2.59
N ARG A 115 -0.01 -20.56 1.80
CA ARG A 115 1.32 -21.08 2.10
C ARG A 115 2.29 -19.94 2.34
N HIS A 116 3.01 -19.99 3.43
CA HIS A 116 4.08 -19.03 3.71
C HIS A 116 5.27 -19.27 2.79
N ASN A 117 5.66 -18.22 2.08
CA ASN A 117 6.89 -18.22 1.29
C ASN A 117 7.98 -17.48 2.09
N PRO A 118 8.95 -18.21 2.66
CA PRO A 118 9.97 -17.59 3.51
C PRO A 118 10.91 -16.65 2.77
N ALA A 119 11.01 -16.75 1.44
CA ALA A 119 11.86 -15.86 0.65
C ALA A 119 11.27 -14.47 0.49
N THR A 120 9.94 -14.34 0.53
CA THR A 120 9.22 -13.07 0.36
C THR A 120 8.54 -12.60 1.63
N ASP A 121 8.46 -13.45 2.64
CA ASP A 121 7.70 -13.24 3.87
C ASP A 121 6.20 -12.97 3.62
N TYR A 122 5.67 -13.54 2.52
CA TYR A 122 4.26 -13.46 2.17
C TYR A 122 3.57 -14.81 2.34
N PHE A 123 2.29 -14.75 2.68
CA PHE A 123 1.37 -15.87 2.55
C PHE A 123 0.76 -15.83 1.15
N GLU A 124 1.12 -16.79 0.34
CA GLU A 124 0.61 -16.93 -1.04
C GLU A 124 -0.64 -17.82 -1.04
N PRO A 125 -1.64 -17.52 -1.88
CA PRO A 125 -2.81 -18.36 -1.97
C PRO A 125 -2.43 -19.73 -2.52
N GLU A 126 -2.93 -20.78 -1.88
CA GLU A 126 -2.74 -22.14 -2.34
C GLU A 126 -4.09 -22.83 -2.55
N ALA A 127 -4.27 -23.41 -3.73
CA ALA A 127 -5.46 -24.19 -4.02
C ALA A 127 -5.40 -25.54 -3.30
N ILE A 128 -6.40 -25.83 -2.47
CA ILE A 128 -6.53 -27.12 -1.80
C ILE A 128 -7.65 -27.90 -2.48
N SER A 129 -7.37 -29.15 -2.81
CA SER A 129 -8.37 -30.14 -3.09
C SER A 129 -8.73 -30.86 -1.78
N LEU A 130 -9.78 -30.43 -1.11
CA LEU A 130 -10.33 -31.10 0.06
C LEU A 130 -11.45 -32.01 -0.42
N SER A 131 -11.26 -33.32 -0.33
CA SER A 131 -12.25 -34.32 -0.81
C SER A 131 -13.59 -34.27 -0.09
N ASP A 132 -13.66 -33.70 1.09
CA ASP A 132 -14.85 -33.73 1.97
C ASP A 132 -15.44 -32.34 2.28
N ILE A 133 -14.80 -31.25 1.89
CA ILE A 133 -15.38 -29.92 2.02
C ILE A 133 -15.77 -29.45 0.62
N LYS A 134 -17.07 -29.43 0.33
CA LYS A 134 -17.61 -28.85 -0.89
C LYS A 134 -17.40 -27.34 -0.87
N PHE A 135 -16.23 -26.92 -1.30
CA PHE A 135 -15.96 -25.52 -1.54
C PHE A 135 -16.48 -25.14 -2.92
N SER A 136 -17.52 -24.36 -2.98
CA SER A 136 -17.72 -23.51 -4.13
C SER A 136 -16.80 -22.29 -4.01
N MET A 137 -15.49 -22.46 -4.11
CA MET A 137 -14.62 -21.32 -4.32
C MET A 137 -14.96 -20.72 -5.69
N PRO A 138 -15.29 -19.43 -5.78
CA PRO A 138 -15.41 -18.77 -7.07
C PRO A 138 -14.08 -18.98 -7.83
N GLN A 139 -14.16 -19.37 -9.08
CA GLN A 139 -13.03 -19.85 -9.89
C GLN A 139 -11.85 -18.89 -10.06
N ARG A 140 -11.86 -17.70 -9.47
CA ARG A 140 -10.80 -16.70 -9.54
C ARG A 140 -10.75 -15.84 -8.28
N THR A 141 -10.31 -16.42 -7.20
CA THR A 141 -10.08 -15.66 -5.97
C THR A 141 -8.59 -15.31 -5.90
N TYR A 142 -8.27 -14.03 -5.86
CA TYR A 142 -6.92 -13.54 -5.62
C TYR A 142 -6.82 -13.22 -4.14
N PHE A 143 -5.87 -13.85 -3.47
CA PHE A 143 -5.51 -13.53 -2.10
C PHE A 143 -4.10 -12.99 -2.05
N ALA A 144 -3.89 -11.88 -1.37
CA ALA A 144 -2.59 -11.51 -0.87
C ALA A 144 -2.74 -11.35 0.64
N ALA A 145 -2.09 -12.22 1.39
CA ALA A 145 -1.99 -12.08 2.83
C ALA A 145 -0.55 -11.77 3.20
N ARG A 146 -0.36 -10.76 4.02
CA ARG A 146 0.95 -10.40 4.54
C ARG A 146 0.91 -10.36 6.05
N LEU A 147 1.87 -11.05 6.67
CA LEU A 147 2.14 -10.87 8.08
C LEU A 147 2.64 -9.43 8.30
N MET A 148 1.86 -8.64 9.01
CA MET A 148 2.22 -7.25 9.32
C MET A 148 3.07 -7.18 10.58
N GLU A 149 2.71 -7.94 11.59
CA GLU A 149 3.39 -7.92 12.88
C GLU A 149 3.12 -9.21 13.65
N ARG A 150 4.16 -9.68 14.34
CA ARG A 150 4.01 -10.56 15.50
C ARG A 150 4.18 -9.71 16.74
N ALA A 151 3.08 -9.30 17.31
CA ALA A 151 3.11 -8.47 18.49
C ALA A 151 2.78 -9.29 19.73
N ALA A 152 3.51 -9.10 20.80
CA ALA A 152 3.14 -9.57 22.14
C ALA A 152 1.94 -8.75 22.67
N LEU A 153 0.88 -8.66 21.88
CA LEU A 153 -0.34 -7.97 22.26
C LEU A 153 -1.22 -8.93 23.05
N ASN A 154 -1.73 -8.45 24.19
CA ASN A 154 -2.72 -9.19 24.95
C ASN A 154 -3.98 -9.40 24.09
N LYS A 155 -4.52 -10.61 24.08
CA LYS A 155 -5.76 -10.96 23.38
C LYS A 155 -6.90 -10.01 23.73
N ASP A 156 -7.02 -9.66 25.00
CA ASP A 156 -8.05 -8.75 25.50
C ASP A 156 -7.90 -7.34 24.93
N PHE A 157 -6.66 -6.85 24.79
CA PHE A 157 -6.39 -5.57 24.15
C PHE A 157 -6.79 -5.58 22.67
N VAL A 158 -6.47 -6.65 21.95
CA VAL A 158 -6.84 -6.79 20.52
C VAL A 158 -8.35 -6.91 20.37
N LEU A 159 -9.02 -7.68 21.22
CA LEU A 159 -10.48 -7.79 21.24
C LEU A 159 -11.14 -6.45 21.57
N GLN A 160 -10.57 -5.71 22.50
CA GLN A 160 -11.03 -4.38 22.86
C GLN A 160 -10.82 -3.39 21.69
N PHE A 161 -9.69 -3.48 20.98
CA PHE A 161 -9.40 -2.71 19.78
C PHE A 161 -10.42 -2.94 18.65
N PHE A 162 -10.99 -4.15 18.55
CA PHE A 162 -12.02 -4.52 17.59
C PHE A 162 -13.42 -4.57 18.18
N SER A 163 -13.62 -4.05 19.40
CA SER A 163 -14.97 -3.98 20.00
C SER A 163 -15.90 -3.10 19.17
N GLU A 164 -17.20 -3.33 19.32
CA GLU A 164 -18.24 -2.65 18.54
C GLU A 164 -18.44 -1.18 18.93
N ASP A 165 -17.79 -0.72 19.97
CA ASP A 165 -17.96 0.63 20.51
C ASP A 165 -17.13 1.65 19.71
N GLU A 166 -17.79 2.33 18.79
CA GLU A 166 -17.19 3.40 17.96
C GLU A 166 -16.70 4.57 18.85
N GLU A 167 -17.35 4.83 19.98
CA GLU A 167 -16.95 5.83 20.96
C GLU A 167 -15.68 5.40 21.71
N PHE A 168 -15.54 4.11 21.99
CA PHE A 168 -14.31 3.54 22.53
C PHE A 168 -13.13 3.68 21.56
N TYR A 169 -13.33 3.38 20.27
CA TYR A 169 -12.32 3.66 19.25
C TYR A 169 -11.97 5.13 19.20
N THR A 170 -12.95 5.99 19.19
CA THR A 170 -12.75 7.43 19.18
C THR A 170 -11.98 7.87 20.42
N ASN A 171 -12.26 7.31 21.59
CA ASN A 171 -11.63 7.70 22.86
C ASN A 171 -10.25 7.07 23.10
N LEU A 172 -10.00 5.82 22.67
CA LEU A 172 -8.66 5.23 22.67
C LEU A 172 -7.71 5.99 21.74
N PHE A 173 -8.26 6.60 20.71
CA PHE A 173 -7.55 7.26 19.65
C PHE A 173 -7.65 8.79 19.68
N ILE A 174 -8.48 9.36 20.51
CA ILE A 174 -8.28 10.70 21.06
C ILE A 174 -7.13 10.61 22.09
N ASN A 175 -5.98 10.12 21.69
CA ASN A 175 -4.78 10.70 22.23
C ASN A 175 -4.91 12.18 21.88
N LYS A 176 -5.02 13.04 22.89
CA LYS A 176 -4.82 14.47 22.71
C LYS A 176 -3.61 14.62 21.84
N THR A 177 -3.81 14.92 20.56
CA THR A 177 -2.70 15.15 19.64
C THR A 177 -1.81 16.10 20.39
N LYS A 178 -0.51 15.82 20.51
CA LYS A 178 0.44 16.69 21.23
C LYS A 178 0.38 18.11 20.71
N GLY A 179 -0.40 18.28 19.62
CA GLY A 179 -0.57 19.48 18.86
C GLY A 179 0.74 19.92 18.22
N LEU A 180 0.65 20.68 17.18
CA LEU A 180 1.83 21.24 16.53
C LEU A 180 2.52 22.25 17.44
N THR A 181 3.83 22.16 17.56
CA THR A 181 4.65 23.22 18.18
C THR A 181 4.51 24.53 17.41
N PRO A 182 4.84 25.70 17.97
CA PRO A 182 4.79 26.97 17.23
C PRO A 182 5.57 26.96 15.90
N LEU A 183 6.70 26.22 15.84
CA LEU A 183 7.47 26.04 14.60
C LEU A 183 6.75 25.17 13.59
N GLU A 184 6.14 24.10 14.03
CA GLU A 184 5.43 23.15 13.18
C GLU A 184 4.11 23.73 12.60
N LYS A 185 3.47 24.65 13.30
CA LYS A 185 2.27 25.37 12.82
C LYS A 185 2.55 26.19 11.56
N ASN A 186 3.80 26.56 11.32
CA ASN A 186 4.21 27.31 10.13
C ASN A 186 4.65 26.42 8.96
N ILE A 187 4.70 25.10 9.15
CA ILE A 187 5.04 24.15 8.08
C ILE A 187 3.96 24.20 7.00
N LYS A 188 4.43 24.25 5.76
CA LYS A 188 3.59 24.13 4.58
C LYS A 188 3.87 22.81 3.87
N PHE A 189 2.81 22.20 3.41
CA PHE A 189 2.88 20.99 2.61
C PHE A 189 2.50 21.35 1.16
N TYR A 190 3.47 21.25 0.25
CA TYR A 190 3.25 21.48 -1.18
C TYR A 190 3.06 20.14 -1.87
N LEU A 191 1.91 19.95 -2.52
CA LEU A 191 1.56 18.76 -3.29
C LEU A 191 1.41 19.12 -4.77
N LEU A 192 2.35 18.68 -5.59
CA LEU A 192 2.29 18.79 -7.04
C LEU A 192 1.89 17.42 -7.62
N VAL A 193 0.73 17.37 -8.27
CA VAL A 193 0.22 16.14 -8.89
C VAL A 193 0.14 16.34 -10.40
N VAL A 194 0.86 15.51 -11.14
CA VAL A 194 0.94 15.55 -12.60
C VAL A 194 0.44 14.22 -13.15
N ALA A 195 -0.55 14.22 -14.05
CA ALA A 195 -1.05 12.96 -14.59
C ALA A 195 -1.68 13.09 -15.98
N ASP A 196 -1.50 12.04 -16.79
CA ASP A 196 -2.09 11.93 -18.13
C ASP A 196 -3.51 11.36 -18.07
N THR A 197 -4.45 12.17 -17.58
CA THR A 197 -5.84 11.76 -17.36
C THR A 197 -6.69 11.70 -18.64
N LEU A 198 -6.17 12.21 -19.75
CA LEU A 198 -6.87 12.17 -21.05
C LEU A 198 -6.34 11.10 -21.99
N ASP A 199 -5.32 10.34 -21.59
CA ASP A 199 -4.84 9.21 -22.37
C ASP A 199 -5.93 8.15 -22.51
N LYS A 200 -6.06 7.60 -23.72
CA LYS A 200 -7.13 6.65 -24.07
C LYS A 200 -6.99 5.28 -23.37
N GLU A 201 -5.76 4.88 -23.07
CA GLU A 201 -5.46 3.56 -22.51
C GLU A 201 -5.37 3.61 -20.99
N ILE A 202 -4.66 4.61 -20.43
CA ILE A 202 -4.33 4.67 -19.01
C ILE A 202 -5.00 5.85 -18.26
N GLY A 203 -5.70 6.73 -18.96
CA GLY A 203 -6.25 7.95 -18.35
C GLY A 203 -7.20 7.70 -17.19
N THR A 204 -8.01 6.63 -17.23
CA THR A 204 -8.86 6.23 -16.11
C THR A 204 -8.04 5.82 -14.88
N SER A 205 -6.99 5.05 -15.09
CA SER A 205 -6.04 4.62 -14.07
C SER A 205 -5.32 5.83 -13.45
N CYS A 206 -4.78 6.71 -14.29
CA CYS A 206 -4.14 7.96 -13.87
C CYS A 206 -5.08 8.86 -13.06
N SER A 207 -6.36 8.96 -13.46
CA SER A 207 -7.36 9.75 -12.73
C SER A 207 -7.63 9.22 -11.33
N LYS A 208 -7.60 7.89 -11.15
CA LYS A 208 -7.70 7.27 -9.82
C LYS A 208 -6.49 7.55 -8.95
N ASP A 209 -5.31 7.47 -9.53
CA ASP A 209 -4.06 7.78 -8.83
C ASP A 209 -4.04 9.23 -8.35
N VAL A 210 -4.46 10.17 -9.20
CA VAL A 210 -4.61 11.59 -8.82
C VAL A 210 -5.51 11.75 -7.61
N ARG A 211 -6.73 11.19 -7.69
CA ARG A 211 -7.70 11.31 -6.62
C ARG A 211 -7.16 10.74 -5.31
N ARG A 212 -6.65 9.51 -5.34
CA ARG A 212 -6.11 8.85 -4.15
C ARG A 212 -4.94 9.58 -3.54
N THR A 213 -4.03 10.09 -4.37
CA THR A 213 -2.89 10.86 -3.91
C THR A 213 -3.35 12.12 -3.17
N ILE A 214 -4.29 12.88 -3.75
CA ILE A 214 -4.83 14.09 -3.14
C ILE A 214 -5.58 13.75 -1.85
N GLU A 215 -6.49 12.77 -1.87
CA GLU A 215 -7.25 12.34 -0.69
C GLU A 215 -6.34 11.92 0.46
N THR A 216 -5.32 11.11 0.18
CA THR A 216 -4.41 10.59 1.21
C THR A 216 -3.59 11.70 1.86
N PHE A 217 -2.95 12.56 1.06
CA PHE A 217 -2.13 13.63 1.63
C PHE A 217 -2.99 14.73 2.29
N THR A 218 -4.21 14.96 1.80
CA THR A 218 -5.16 15.87 2.46
C THR A 218 -5.61 15.32 3.81
N ALA A 219 -5.97 14.04 3.88
CA ALA A 219 -6.36 13.40 5.15
C ALA A 219 -5.22 13.43 6.17
N LEU A 220 -4.01 13.09 5.75
CA LEU A 220 -2.81 13.11 6.57
C LEU A 220 -2.49 14.51 7.11
N THR A 221 -2.50 15.52 6.23
CA THR A 221 -2.18 16.89 6.62
C THR A 221 -3.26 17.50 7.52
N ASN A 222 -4.53 17.19 7.28
CA ASN A 222 -5.64 17.59 8.15
C ASN A 222 -5.48 16.96 9.55
N PHE A 223 -5.14 15.68 9.62
CA PHE A 223 -4.89 15.00 10.89
C PHE A 223 -3.75 15.64 11.67
N LEU A 224 -2.65 16.00 11.00
CA LEU A 224 -1.51 16.69 11.62
C LEU A 224 -1.78 18.18 11.88
N GLY A 225 -2.82 18.78 11.31
CA GLY A 225 -3.07 20.21 11.37
C GLY A 225 -2.12 21.07 10.52
N ILE A 226 -1.53 20.49 9.47
CA ILE A 226 -0.60 21.16 8.56
C ILE A 226 -1.35 21.69 7.35
N LYS A 227 -1.03 22.94 6.94
CA LYS A 227 -1.63 23.54 5.76
C LYS A 227 -1.08 22.94 4.48
N ILE A 228 -1.96 22.35 3.64
CA ILE A 228 -1.63 21.81 2.33
C ILE A 228 -1.93 22.80 1.20
N PHE A 229 -1.03 22.85 0.22
CA PHE A 229 -1.15 23.58 -1.03
C PHE A 229 -1.06 22.61 -2.19
N THR A 230 -2.18 22.31 -2.81
CA THR A 230 -2.24 21.33 -3.91
C THR A 230 -2.26 22.04 -5.26
N LYS A 231 -1.38 21.60 -6.17
CA LYS A 231 -1.36 21.97 -7.57
C LYS A 231 -1.51 20.73 -8.43
N THR A 232 -2.58 20.67 -9.22
CA THR A 232 -2.86 19.58 -10.15
C THR A 232 -2.59 20.01 -11.58
N ILE A 233 -1.84 19.19 -12.32
CA ILE A 233 -1.47 19.42 -13.73
C ILE A 233 -1.94 18.21 -14.54
N CYS A 234 -3.21 18.23 -14.91
CA CYS A 234 -3.91 17.15 -15.60
C CYS A 234 -4.73 17.70 -16.77
N GLY A 235 -5.26 16.82 -17.60
CA GLY A 235 -6.16 17.21 -18.68
C GLY A 235 -5.54 18.22 -19.65
N ALA A 236 -6.21 19.34 -19.88
CA ALA A 236 -5.71 20.39 -20.77
C ALA A 236 -4.40 21.05 -20.29
N MET A 237 -4.16 21.02 -18.97
CA MET A 237 -2.94 21.60 -18.35
C MET A 237 -1.74 20.67 -18.42
N TYR A 238 -1.89 19.41 -18.80
CA TYR A 238 -0.84 18.41 -18.85
C TYR A 238 0.21 18.74 -19.93
N SER A 239 1.25 19.48 -19.55
CA SER A 239 2.31 19.91 -20.46
C SER A 239 3.64 20.11 -19.73
N LYS A 240 4.76 19.99 -20.45
CA LYS A 240 6.13 20.22 -19.92
C LYS A 240 6.26 21.62 -19.31
N LYS A 241 5.77 22.63 -20.02
CA LYS A 241 5.84 24.01 -19.56
C LYS A 241 5.14 24.15 -18.20
N ASN A 242 3.92 23.66 -18.05
CA ASN A 242 3.18 23.80 -16.80
C ASN A 242 3.84 23.07 -15.62
N VAL A 243 4.48 21.93 -15.87
CA VAL A 243 5.26 21.19 -14.85
C VAL A 243 6.48 22.01 -14.42
N GLN A 244 7.24 22.54 -15.39
CA GLN A 244 8.41 23.35 -15.11
C GLN A 244 8.03 24.66 -14.40
N ASP A 245 6.98 25.34 -14.81
CA ASP A 245 6.47 26.56 -14.19
C ASP A 245 6.03 26.29 -12.73
N ALA A 246 5.33 25.18 -12.49
CA ALA A 246 4.91 24.80 -11.14
C ALA A 246 6.09 24.51 -10.21
N ILE A 247 7.09 23.77 -10.68
CA ILE A 247 8.32 23.52 -9.91
C ILE A 247 9.09 24.83 -9.68
N SER A 248 9.17 25.66 -10.70
CA SER A 248 9.85 26.97 -10.61
C SER A 248 9.18 27.91 -9.61
N ALA A 249 7.85 27.85 -9.50
CA ALA A 249 7.05 28.65 -8.59
C ALA A 249 7.14 28.22 -7.11
N LEU A 250 7.65 27.01 -6.81
CA LEU A 250 7.81 26.54 -5.44
C LEU A 250 8.71 27.46 -4.64
N ARG A 251 8.28 27.86 -3.45
CA ARG A 251 9.04 28.65 -2.47
C ARG A 251 8.90 28.05 -1.08
N PRO A 252 9.37 26.82 -0.87
CA PRO A 252 9.35 26.22 0.46
C PRO A 252 10.40 26.87 1.36
N SER A 253 10.08 26.91 2.64
CA SER A 253 11.07 27.14 3.70
C SER A 253 11.84 25.86 4.04
N ALA A 254 12.91 26.00 4.81
CA ALA A 254 13.69 24.85 5.28
C ALA A 254 12.91 23.87 6.19
N ASN A 255 11.70 24.24 6.64
CA ASN A 255 10.86 23.39 7.44
C ASN A 255 9.71 22.75 6.65
N ASP A 256 9.50 23.15 5.41
CA ASP A 256 8.38 22.74 4.59
C ASP A 256 8.57 21.33 3.98
N ILE A 257 7.49 20.81 3.46
CA ILE A 257 7.41 19.50 2.81
C ILE A 257 7.01 19.73 1.36
N VAL A 258 7.68 19.07 0.42
CA VAL A 258 7.33 19.07 -1.00
C VAL A 258 7.10 17.65 -1.47
N VAL A 259 5.93 17.39 -2.00
CA VAL A 259 5.58 16.13 -2.66
C VAL A 259 5.31 16.39 -4.13
N PHE A 260 6.03 15.69 -4.99
CA PHE A 260 5.77 15.63 -6.42
C PHE A 260 5.34 14.21 -6.77
N TYR A 261 4.22 14.08 -7.44
CA TYR A 261 3.68 12.81 -7.89
C TYR A 261 3.36 12.86 -9.37
N TYR A 262 3.77 11.82 -10.08
CA TYR A 262 3.48 11.64 -11.50
C TYR A 262 2.80 10.29 -11.75
N SER A 263 1.73 10.27 -12.57
CA SER A 263 1.11 9.06 -13.12
C SER A 263 0.87 9.23 -14.61
N GLY A 264 1.47 8.37 -15.43
CA GLY A 264 1.39 8.47 -16.89
C GLY A 264 2.43 7.61 -17.62
N HIS A 265 2.62 7.91 -18.90
CA HIS A 265 3.64 7.22 -19.68
C HIS A 265 5.05 7.67 -19.30
N GLY A 266 5.96 6.70 -19.27
CA GLY A 266 7.38 6.94 -19.08
C GLY A 266 8.21 6.06 -20.02
N PHE A 267 9.47 6.43 -20.18
CA PHE A 267 10.41 5.70 -21.03
C PHE A 267 11.86 5.90 -20.60
N ARG A 268 12.74 5.09 -21.18
CA ARG A 268 14.20 5.27 -21.11
C ARG A 268 14.77 5.63 -22.48
N LEU A 269 15.97 6.19 -22.43
CA LEU A 269 16.79 6.41 -23.61
C LEU A 269 18.07 5.57 -23.45
N PRO A 270 18.26 4.52 -24.28
CA PRO A 270 19.46 3.68 -24.21
C PRO A 270 20.75 4.48 -24.37
N GLU A 271 20.71 5.53 -25.22
CA GLU A 271 21.83 6.45 -25.44
C GLU A 271 22.11 7.43 -24.29
N GLN A 272 21.21 7.54 -23.35
CA GLN A 272 21.35 8.35 -22.14
C GLN A 272 21.00 7.50 -20.92
N PRO A 273 21.92 6.66 -20.42
CA PRO A 273 21.64 5.75 -19.33
C PRO A 273 21.36 6.53 -18.03
N ARG A 274 20.09 6.67 -17.72
CA ARG A 274 19.58 7.21 -16.45
C ARG A 274 18.95 6.10 -15.64
N ARG A 275 19.14 6.10 -14.34
CA ARG A 275 18.51 5.13 -13.44
C ARG A 275 17.00 5.30 -13.39
N PHE A 276 16.54 6.55 -13.42
CA PHE A 276 15.11 6.89 -13.32
C PHE A 276 14.55 7.35 -14.67
N PRO A 277 13.24 7.15 -14.92
CA PRO A 277 12.63 7.35 -16.22
C PRO A 277 12.58 8.81 -16.66
N PHE A 278 12.37 8.97 -17.96
CA PHE A 278 11.79 10.17 -18.52
C PHE A 278 10.26 10.05 -18.45
N ILE A 279 9.59 11.04 -17.91
CA ILE A 279 8.14 11.19 -17.97
C ILE A 279 7.76 11.83 -19.29
N LYS A 280 6.79 11.20 -19.99
CA LYS A 280 6.26 11.71 -21.25
C LYS A 280 5.10 12.66 -20.95
N LEU A 281 5.22 13.91 -21.35
CA LEU A 281 4.17 14.92 -21.23
C LEU A 281 3.44 15.09 -22.57
N LYS A 282 2.43 15.94 -22.62
CA LYS A 282 1.61 16.12 -23.80
C LYS A 282 2.46 16.46 -25.02
N THR A 283 2.31 15.68 -26.08
CA THR A 283 2.96 15.86 -27.38
C THR A 283 1.95 16.31 -28.43
N LEU A 284 2.39 17.07 -29.40
CA LEU A 284 1.58 17.46 -30.56
C LEU A 284 1.61 16.40 -31.66
N HIS A 285 2.75 15.74 -31.81
CA HIS A 285 3.01 14.71 -32.81
C HIS A 285 3.57 13.44 -32.15
N LYS A 286 3.48 12.31 -32.83
CA LYS A 286 4.06 11.04 -32.35
C LYS A 286 5.53 10.85 -32.75
N SER A 287 6.22 11.92 -33.20
CA SER A 287 7.63 11.80 -33.58
C SER A 287 8.53 11.65 -32.35
N ARG A 288 9.66 10.94 -32.51
CA ARG A 288 10.66 10.80 -31.44
C ARG A 288 11.13 12.16 -30.93
N LYS A 289 11.37 13.11 -31.83
CA LYS A 289 11.78 14.46 -31.48
C LYS A 289 10.74 15.15 -30.58
N ASP A 290 9.47 15.11 -30.95
CA ASP A 290 8.41 15.76 -30.17
C ASP A 290 8.23 15.12 -28.78
N VAL A 291 8.38 13.79 -28.67
CA VAL A 291 8.38 13.09 -27.38
C VAL A 291 9.54 13.55 -26.51
N LEU A 292 10.76 13.66 -27.06
CA LEU A 292 11.95 14.11 -26.32
C LEU A 292 11.81 15.58 -25.90
N ASP A 293 11.39 16.43 -26.81
CA ASP A 293 11.18 17.85 -26.54
C ASP A 293 10.12 18.08 -25.42
N ASN A 294 9.16 17.18 -25.29
CA ASN A 294 8.08 17.24 -24.30
C ASN A 294 8.22 16.22 -23.17
N SER A 295 9.42 15.84 -22.82
CA SER A 295 9.71 14.98 -21.67
C SER A 295 10.58 15.66 -20.63
N LEU A 296 10.56 15.11 -19.40
CA LEU A 296 11.43 15.51 -18.30
C LEU A 296 11.98 14.26 -17.61
N ASN A 297 13.26 14.26 -17.26
CA ASN A 297 13.83 13.17 -16.49
C ASN A 297 13.48 13.32 -15.00
N MET A 298 13.14 12.23 -14.33
CA MET A 298 12.77 12.25 -12.92
C MET A 298 13.91 12.64 -11.99
N GLU A 299 15.16 12.38 -12.36
CA GLU A 299 16.32 12.84 -11.57
C GLU A 299 16.49 14.36 -11.66
N ASP A 300 16.22 14.94 -12.83
CA ASP A 300 16.32 16.40 -13.01
C ASP A 300 15.17 17.11 -12.26
N ILE A 301 13.96 16.53 -12.24
CA ILE A 301 12.87 17.01 -11.42
C ILE A 301 13.24 16.92 -9.94
N PHE A 302 13.77 15.79 -9.49
CA PHE A 302 14.21 15.58 -8.11
C PHE A 302 15.27 16.61 -7.69
N LEU A 303 16.29 16.82 -8.51
CA LEU A 303 17.33 17.82 -8.25
C LEU A 303 16.77 19.25 -8.23
N SER A 304 15.81 19.54 -9.10
CA SER A 304 15.17 20.88 -9.15
C SER A 304 14.32 21.15 -7.89
N ILE A 305 13.65 20.13 -7.37
CA ILE A 305 12.86 20.24 -6.14
C ILE A 305 13.77 20.31 -4.91
N THR A 306 14.77 19.43 -4.80
CA THR A 306 15.67 19.39 -3.63
C THR A 306 16.48 20.69 -3.48
N LYS A 307 16.86 21.32 -4.59
CA LYS A 307 17.52 22.64 -4.59
C LYS A 307 16.65 23.76 -4.00
N LYS A 308 15.35 23.57 -3.84
CA LYS A 308 14.46 24.55 -3.18
C LYS A 308 14.64 24.57 -1.67
N GLY A 309 15.29 23.58 -1.08
CA GLY A 309 15.72 23.59 0.32
C GLY A 309 14.62 23.19 1.32
N ALA A 310 13.53 22.55 0.89
CA ALA A 310 12.57 21.98 1.82
C ALA A 310 13.20 20.87 2.66
N ARG A 311 12.73 20.71 3.90
CA ARG A 311 13.22 19.67 4.81
C ARG A 311 12.94 18.27 4.31
N PHE A 312 11.75 18.03 3.76
CA PHE A 312 11.37 16.75 3.21
C PHE A 312 10.87 16.90 1.77
N ASN A 313 11.49 16.12 0.87
CA ASN A 313 11.09 16.07 -0.53
C ASN A 313 10.76 14.63 -0.90
N LEU A 314 9.54 14.39 -1.39
CA LEU A 314 9.07 13.10 -1.88
C LEU A 314 8.73 13.24 -3.36
N VAL A 315 9.48 12.56 -4.21
CA VAL A 315 9.31 12.63 -5.66
C VAL A 315 8.99 11.23 -6.17
N LEU A 316 7.79 11.03 -6.66
CA LEU A 316 7.25 9.72 -7.05
C LEU A 316 6.82 9.73 -8.51
N SER A 317 7.03 8.61 -9.20
CA SER A 317 6.46 8.38 -10.52
C SER A 317 5.90 6.97 -10.67
N ASP A 318 4.67 6.88 -11.16
CA ASP A 318 4.09 5.62 -11.61
C ASP A 318 4.07 5.61 -13.14
N CYS A 319 5.16 5.12 -13.70
CA CYS A 319 5.35 5.05 -15.15
C CYS A 319 6.39 3.98 -15.54
N CYS A 320 6.37 3.59 -16.80
CA CYS A 320 7.29 2.61 -17.39
C CYS A 320 8.73 3.15 -17.51
N ILE A 321 9.70 2.23 -17.51
CA ILE A 321 11.11 2.49 -17.85
C ILE A 321 11.56 1.56 -19.02
N ASN A 322 10.70 1.31 -19.96
CA ASN A 322 11.03 0.58 -21.20
C ASN A 322 11.40 1.52 -22.34
N ASP A 323 11.81 0.97 -23.46
CA ASP A 323 12.24 1.80 -24.60
C ASP A 323 11.09 2.65 -25.16
N ILE A 324 11.42 3.84 -25.66
CA ILE A 324 10.49 4.93 -26.00
C ILE A 324 9.32 4.54 -26.93
N PHE A 325 9.44 3.47 -27.69
CA PHE A 325 8.40 2.99 -28.63
C PHE A 325 7.92 1.56 -28.36
N SER A 326 8.21 0.99 -27.19
CA SER A 326 7.66 -0.31 -26.83
C SER A 326 6.14 -0.19 -26.58
N SER A 327 5.38 -1.21 -27.03
CA SER A 327 3.94 -1.26 -26.81
C SER A 327 3.60 -1.27 -25.32
N ASN A 328 2.59 -0.51 -24.92
CA ASN A 328 2.11 -0.49 -23.54
C ASN A 328 1.22 -1.71 -23.28
N ALA A 329 1.31 -2.24 -22.07
CA ALA A 329 0.40 -3.28 -21.63
C ALA A 329 -0.99 -2.67 -21.37
N THR A 330 -2.02 -3.25 -22.00
CA THR A 330 -3.41 -2.88 -21.74
C THR A 330 -3.89 -3.54 -20.47
N GLY A 331 -4.43 -2.73 -19.57
CA GLY A 331 -4.95 -3.18 -18.26
C GLY A 331 -6.14 -4.15 -18.36
N THR A 332 -6.27 -4.99 -17.36
CA THR A 332 -7.40 -5.90 -17.16
C THR A 332 -8.65 -5.14 -16.70
N LYS A 333 -9.85 -5.69 -16.95
CA LYS A 333 -11.17 -5.07 -16.66
C LYS A 333 -11.46 -4.78 -15.18
N PRO A 334 -12.37 -3.83 -14.90
CA PRO A 334 -12.46 -3.13 -13.63
C PRO A 334 -13.19 -3.83 -12.46
N GLY A 335 -12.72 -3.60 -11.25
CA GLY A 335 -13.38 -3.78 -9.97
C GLY A 335 -13.34 -2.48 -9.15
N LYS A 336 -14.30 -2.23 -8.30
CA LYS A 336 -14.43 -0.98 -7.53
C LYS A 336 -13.77 -1.10 -6.15
N THR A 337 -12.95 -0.12 -5.77
CA THR A 337 -12.39 -0.01 -4.41
C THR A 337 -12.65 1.38 -3.84
N LYS A 338 -13.12 1.46 -2.60
CA LYS A 338 -13.16 2.69 -1.81
C LYS A 338 -12.32 2.58 -0.55
N GLY A 339 -11.81 3.73 -0.10
CA GLY A 339 -10.79 3.84 0.91
C GLY A 339 -11.16 3.27 2.27
N SER A 340 -10.22 2.64 2.92
CA SER A 340 -10.25 2.30 4.33
C SER A 340 -10.00 3.56 5.14
N GLY A 341 -10.80 3.83 6.17
CA GLY A 341 -10.42 4.80 7.19
C GLY A 341 -9.13 4.33 7.85
N VAL A 342 -8.06 5.10 7.72
CA VAL A 342 -6.79 4.82 8.38
C VAL A 342 -6.82 5.45 9.75
N GLU A 343 -6.54 4.66 10.78
CA GLU A 343 -6.32 5.20 12.12
C GLU A 343 -4.89 5.70 12.24
N TRP A 344 -4.69 6.98 11.95
CA TRP A 344 -3.39 7.61 11.96
C TRP A 344 -2.75 7.63 13.37
N SER A 345 -1.45 7.37 13.42
CA SER A 345 -0.61 7.61 14.59
C SER A 345 0.11 8.96 14.43
N GLU A 346 -0.09 9.88 15.37
CA GLU A 346 0.63 11.17 15.35
C GLU A 346 2.15 10.96 15.44
N ASP A 347 2.61 10.07 16.31
CA ASP A 347 4.04 9.81 16.51
C ASP A 347 4.68 9.23 15.24
N ASN A 348 4.00 8.30 14.54
CA ASN A 348 4.49 7.76 13.29
C ASN A 348 4.50 8.82 12.18
N LEU A 349 3.44 9.59 12.06
CA LEU A 349 3.39 10.67 11.08
C LEU A 349 4.42 11.77 11.35
N ARG A 350 4.67 12.08 12.62
CA ARG A 350 5.74 13.01 13.01
C ARG A 350 7.11 12.46 12.62
N THR A 351 7.35 11.18 12.89
CA THR A 351 8.61 10.52 12.50
C THR A 351 8.83 10.56 10.99
N LEU A 352 7.79 10.34 10.20
CA LEU A 352 7.87 10.32 8.74
C LEU A 352 7.95 11.73 8.13
N PHE A 353 7.10 12.65 8.56
CA PHE A 353 6.94 13.94 7.90
C PHE A 353 7.54 15.13 8.65
N LEU A 354 7.67 15.03 9.97
CA LEU A 354 8.16 16.11 10.83
C LEU A 354 9.53 15.82 11.44
N ASN A 355 10.25 14.83 10.95
CA ASN A 355 11.61 14.53 11.38
C ASN A 355 12.52 15.73 11.14
N LYS A 356 13.38 16.04 12.13
CA LYS A 356 14.30 17.19 12.07
C LYS A 356 15.41 17.00 11.03
N THR A 357 15.78 15.76 10.71
CA THR A 357 16.81 15.46 9.72
C THR A 357 16.25 15.68 8.32
N PRO A 358 16.83 16.61 7.52
CA PRO A 358 16.40 16.79 6.14
C PRO A 358 16.58 15.52 5.33
N MET A 359 15.58 15.19 4.52
CA MET A 359 15.61 13.99 3.69
C MET A 359 14.90 14.23 2.37
N SER A 360 15.40 13.55 1.33
CA SER A 360 14.75 13.54 0.02
C SER A 360 14.67 12.12 -0.51
N LEU A 361 13.51 11.76 -1.04
CA LEU A 361 13.22 10.44 -1.59
C LEU A 361 12.77 10.59 -3.05
N LEU A 362 13.39 9.81 -3.94
CA LEU A 362 12.95 9.62 -5.33
C LEU A 362 12.58 8.17 -5.54
N ALA A 363 11.40 7.91 -6.09
CA ALA A 363 10.97 6.56 -6.42
C ALA A 363 10.19 6.48 -7.74
N THR A 364 10.25 5.31 -8.34
CA THR A 364 9.56 5.00 -9.59
C THR A 364 8.97 3.59 -9.57
N ALA A 365 7.90 3.40 -10.34
CA ALA A 365 7.13 2.17 -10.36
C ALA A 365 7.85 0.94 -10.93
N ALA A 366 8.87 1.13 -11.75
CA ALA A 366 9.54 0.04 -12.46
C ALA A 366 11.05 0.28 -12.51
N SER A 367 11.82 -0.80 -12.62
CA SER A 367 13.26 -0.76 -12.90
C SER A 367 13.52 -0.66 -14.40
N THR A 368 14.77 -0.34 -14.76
CA THR A 368 15.21 -0.18 -16.15
C THR A 368 14.82 -1.37 -17.02
N GLY A 369 14.17 -1.11 -18.14
CA GLY A 369 13.70 -2.11 -19.10
C GLY A 369 12.34 -2.73 -18.76
N GLN A 370 11.70 -2.32 -17.67
CA GLN A 370 10.43 -2.87 -17.23
C GLN A 370 9.24 -1.93 -17.50
N LYS A 371 8.05 -2.53 -17.59
CA LYS A 371 6.78 -1.80 -17.68
C LYS A 371 6.18 -1.61 -16.29
N ALA A 372 5.60 -0.45 -16.04
CA ALA A 372 4.69 -0.25 -14.91
C ALA A 372 3.30 -0.73 -15.30
N THR A 373 2.69 -1.50 -14.43
CA THR A 373 1.37 -2.08 -14.64
C THR A 373 0.32 -1.27 -13.89
N SER A 374 -0.82 -1.08 -14.53
CA SER A 374 -1.98 -0.45 -13.94
C SER A 374 -3.26 -1.20 -14.30
N ASN A 375 -4.31 -0.96 -13.57
CA ASN A 375 -5.65 -1.35 -13.96
C ASN A 375 -6.66 -0.26 -13.58
N ASN A 376 -7.86 -0.37 -14.16
CA ASN A 376 -8.90 0.63 -13.92
C ASN A 376 -9.48 0.58 -12.49
N ASP A 377 -9.15 -0.41 -11.68
CA ASP A 377 -9.64 -0.56 -10.31
C ASP A 377 -8.73 0.10 -9.29
N PHE A 378 -7.43 -0.18 -9.45
CA PHE A 378 -6.42 0.20 -8.48
C PHE A 378 -5.62 1.42 -8.91
N GLY A 379 -5.70 1.82 -10.17
CA GLY A 379 -4.71 2.71 -10.73
C GLY A 379 -3.39 1.98 -10.99
N GLY A 380 -2.28 2.68 -10.88
CA GLY A 380 -0.95 2.09 -10.97
C GLY A 380 -0.65 1.19 -9.77
N PHE A 381 -0.05 0.02 -10.00
CA PHE A 381 0.25 -0.94 -8.93
C PHE A 381 1.18 -0.34 -7.89
N PHE A 382 2.23 0.33 -8.33
CA PHE A 382 3.15 0.97 -7.39
C PHE A 382 2.47 2.06 -6.56
N SER A 383 1.71 2.94 -7.19
CA SER A 383 0.97 4.01 -6.49
C SER A 383 0.03 3.47 -5.44
N TYR A 384 -0.69 2.39 -5.78
CA TYR A 384 -1.59 1.72 -4.87
C TYR A 384 -0.86 1.14 -3.65
N TYR A 385 0.20 0.36 -3.88
CA TYR A 385 0.93 -0.27 -2.78
C TYR A 385 1.81 0.70 -2.01
N PHE A 386 2.35 1.73 -2.64
CA PHE A 386 3.01 2.81 -1.93
C PHE A 386 2.06 3.49 -0.94
N LYS A 387 0.85 3.86 -1.40
CA LYS A 387 -0.18 4.43 -0.54
C LYS A 387 -0.52 3.48 0.62
N THR A 388 -0.80 2.22 0.31
CA THR A 388 -1.17 1.22 1.31
C THR A 388 -0.06 1.02 2.36
N SER A 389 1.19 0.93 1.92
CA SER A 389 2.34 0.80 2.83
C SER A 389 2.52 2.05 3.69
N MET A 390 2.41 3.25 3.10
CA MET A 390 2.50 4.50 3.83
C MET A 390 1.39 4.60 4.89
N GLU A 391 0.15 4.28 4.53
CA GLU A 391 -0.98 4.27 5.47
C GLU A 391 -0.75 3.27 6.61
N ASN A 392 -0.30 2.05 6.29
CA ASN A 392 -0.02 1.03 7.28
C ASN A 392 1.04 1.48 8.30
N TYR A 393 2.17 2.00 7.82
CA TYR A 393 3.26 2.45 8.69
C TYR A 393 3.00 3.79 9.37
N SER A 394 2.02 4.54 8.91
CA SER A 394 1.52 5.76 9.56
C SER A 394 0.39 5.47 10.54
N SER A 395 -0.12 4.24 10.59
CA SER A 395 -1.22 3.84 11.47
C SER A 395 -0.73 3.53 12.88
N LYS A 396 -1.67 3.46 13.82
CA LYS A 396 -1.42 3.06 15.21
C LYS A 396 -1.04 1.59 15.36
N LEU A 397 -1.31 0.77 14.34
CA LEU A 397 -0.97 -0.65 14.32
C LEU A 397 0.53 -0.92 14.12
N ARG A 398 1.33 0.11 13.88
CA ARG A 398 2.77 -0.01 13.63
C ARG A 398 3.59 0.88 14.55
N THR A 399 4.74 0.37 14.94
CA THR A 399 5.80 1.13 15.59
C THR A 399 7.02 1.16 14.66
N ASN A 400 7.78 2.27 14.68
CA ASN A 400 9.05 2.39 13.98
C ASN A 400 8.99 2.39 12.45
N GLY A 401 7.93 2.95 11.85
CA GLY A 401 7.88 3.17 10.41
C GLY A 401 8.97 4.15 9.95
N THR A 402 9.76 3.76 8.95
CA THR A 402 10.70 4.62 8.25
C THR A 402 10.35 4.67 6.77
N TRP A 403 10.81 5.69 6.07
CA TRP A 403 10.60 5.77 4.62
C TRP A 403 11.23 4.59 3.88
N ASP A 404 12.37 4.10 4.34
CA ASP A 404 13.01 2.92 3.76
C ASP A 404 12.14 1.67 3.89
N VAL A 405 11.59 1.43 5.07
CA VAL A 405 10.67 0.31 5.32
C VAL A 405 9.40 0.44 4.48
N ILE A 406 8.82 1.64 4.38
CA ILE A 406 7.65 1.89 3.53
C ILE A 406 7.94 1.55 2.08
N MET A 407 9.10 1.98 1.57
CA MET A 407 9.49 1.74 0.19
C MET A 407 9.78 0.27 -0.09
N GLN A 408 10.47 -0.42 0.81
CA GLN A 408 10.70 -1.86 0.71
C GLN A 408 9.38 -2.63 0.71
N ASP A 409 8.44 -2.23 1.55
CA ASP A 409 7.12 -2.84 1.60
C ASP A 409 6.32 -2.61 0.32
N ALA A 410 6.24 -1.38 -0.14
CA ALA A 410 5.59 -1.05 -1.41
C ALA A 410 6.21 -1.80 -2.59
N GLN A 411 7.54 -1.92 -2.62
CA GLN A 411 8.27 -2.67 -3.63
C GLN A 411 7.90 -4.16 -3.60
N LYS A 412 7.95 -4.80 -2.44
CA LYS A 412 7.58 -6.21 -2.27
C LYS A 412 6.15 -6.49 -2.72
N GLN A 413 5.20 -5.66 -2.31
CA GLN A 413 3.79 -5.83 -2.68
C GLN A 413 3.55 -5.61 -4.17
N THR A 414 4.22 -4.63 -4.78
CA THR A 414 4.12 -4.36 -6.22
C THR A 414 4.68 -5.54 -7.03
N ILE A 415 5.85 -6.05 -6.66
CA ILE A 415 6.47 -7.23 -7.30
C ILE A 415 5.54 -8.45 -7.18
N PHE A 416 5.01 -8.68 -5.98
CA PHE A 416 4.08 -9.78 -5.75
C PHE A 416 2.86 -9.68 -6.66
N LYS A 417 2.22 -8.51 -6.71
CA LYS A 417 1.04 -8.29 -7.56
C LYS A 417 1.36 -8.46 -9.04
N ALA A 418 2.49 -7.94 -9.51
CA ALA A 418 2.92 -8.09 -10.90
C ALA A 418 3.09 -9.56 -11.27
N LYS A 419 3.78 -10.35 -10.46
CA LYS A 419 3.99 -11.79 -10.67
C LYS A 419 2.68 -12.61 -10.73
N HIS A 420 1.57 -12.08 -10.20
CA HIS A 420 0.25 -12.69 -10.24
C HIS A 420 -0.70 -12.02 -11.24
N THR A 421 -0.14 -11.27 -12.18
CA THR A 421 -0.89 -10.56 -13.22
C THR A 421 -0.29 -10.83 -14.59
N TYR A 422 -1.13 -11.08 -15.59
CA TYR A 422 -0.69 -11.19 -16.97
C TYR A 422 -0.78 -9.83 -17.64
N CYS A 423 0.32 -9.39 -18.23
CA CYS A 423 0.40 -8.12 -18.94
C CYS A 423 -0.10 -8.22 -20.37
N GLU A 424 -0.04 -9.41 -20.97
CA GLU A 424 -0.38 -9.64 -22.39
C GLU A 424 -1.14 -10.95 -22.54
N LYS A 425 -1.84 -11.11 -23.69
CA LYS A 425 -2.46 -12.38 -24.12
C LYS A 425 -1.52 -13.09 -25.09
N PRO A 426 -1.51 -14.43 -25.16
CA PRO A 426 -2.25 -15.36 -24.31
C PRO A 426 -1.76 -15.38 -22.87
N TYR A 427 -2.57 -15.91 -21.95
CA TYR A 427 -2.23 -16.00 -20.50
C TYR A 427 -1.28 -17.19 -20.24
N ILE A 428 -0.03 -17.02 -20.63
CA ILE A 428 1.07 -17.99 -20.46
C ILE A 428 2.14 -17.39 -19.53
N PRO A 429 3.01 -18.21 -18.93
CA PRO A 429 4.01 -17.73 -17.96
C PRO A 429 4.91 -16.62 -18.47
N GLU A 430 5.24 -16.61 -19.77
CA GLU A 430 6.10 -15.62 -20.41
C GLU A 430 5.46 -14.22 -20.42
N ASN A 431 4.14 -14.14 -20.32
CA ASN A 431 3.36 -12.91 -20.32
C ASN A 431 2.99 -12.42 -18.90
N ILE A 432 3.56 -13.03 -17.87
CA ILE A 432 3.43 -12.52 -16.50
C ILE A 432 4.14 -11.17 -16.39
N CYS A 433 3.49 -10.22 -15.73
CA CYS A 433 4.04 -8.89 -15.55
C CYS A 433 5.34 -8.92 -14.72
N GLN A 434 6.33 -8.16 -15.18
CA GLN A 434 7.57 -7.94 -14.45
C GLN A 434 7.64 -6.45 -14.09
N GLN A 435 7.55 -6.17 -12.81
CA GLN A 435 7.58 -4.80 -12.30
C GLN A 435 8.28 -4.77 -10.95
N ASN A 436 9.45 -4.11 -10.91
CA ASN A 436 10.22 -3.88 -9.70
C ASN A 436 10.35 -2.37 -9.50
N PRO A 437 9.64 -1.77 -8.55
CA PRO A 437 9.86 -0.38 -8.17
C PRO A 437 11.31 -0.14 -7.76
N ASP A 438 11.80 1.05 -8.06
CA ASP A 438 13.16 1.47 -7.69
C ASP A 438 13.11 2.80 -6.94
N TYR A 439 14.00 2.99 -5.96
CA TYR A 439 14.05 4.21 -5.17
C TYR A 439 15.45 4.56 -4.68
N LYS A 440 15.63 5.82 -4.30
CA LYS A 440 16.79 6.30 -3.56
C LYS A 440 16.37 7.27 -2.46
N ILE A 441 17.05 7.18 -1.33
CA ILE A 441 16.90 8.12 -0.21
C ILE A 441 18.19 8.88 -0.07
N VAL A 442 18.09 10.20 0.09
CA VAL A 442 19.22 11.10 0.30
C VAL A 442 18.96 11.87 1.58
N PHE A 443 19.85 11.74 2.53
CA PHE A 443 19.81 12.54 3.76
C PHE A 443 20.57 13.86 3.53
N GLY A 444 19.97 14.97 3.96
CA GLY A 444 20.62 16.27 3.94
C GLY A 444 21.78 16.31 4.94
N ARG A 445 22.81 17.07 4.59
CA ARG A 445 23.91 17.40 5.49
C ARG A 445 23.56 18.60 6.35
#